data_9bec48e37afafa756fe42cbb7dc8afab
#
_entry.id   9bec48e37afafa756fe42cbb7dc8afab
#
_cell.length_a   1.000
_cell.length_b   1.000
_cell.length_c   1.000
_cell.angle_alpha   90.00
_cell.angle_beta   90.00
_cell.angle_gamma   90.00
#
_symmetry.space_group_name_H-M   'P 1'
#
loop_
_entity.id
_entity.type
_entity.pdbx_description
1 polymer ?
#
loop_
_entity_poly.entity_id
_entity_poly.type
_entity_poly.pdbx_seq_one_letter_code
_entity_poly.pdbx_strand_id
1 'polypeptide(L)'
;MKLLFCLLVVCLAFDQLNCLEFSEVVELPQGKIRGAIEQWRGRSSYEFKGIPFAAPPVDSLRYSMPVHPKSWEGIKDTVAYGKSCPQSAWAIKAEDTDEDCLYMNIYVNKETFDKRTTQLKPVLFWIHGGGFQGGSGNEHDAYKGVPLVILEDVILVTFNYRLGVLGFLNGGDLIPNLTPNLGLWDQHFALKWTRDNIHRFGGDPYQITIFGQSAGSAAVSYHILSPQNKGLFKGAIMESGGIMKFMPKENLTDVTTDIVEAVECSNATDKLSCLRSIPWNNLLSNVPRAFLAPIFGDEFLPIEDDEAIATGQFNDVNLLVGAERDEGDSLVCGTYKFAVLKATNSTKSTYGYIHTQAPIRPFGSTPIPNCGRKMDKVCHCDELVYVFGAPLRDPTDYDADDIELSINIMKIWADFARNGVPTKQGPIDWPQIGGPKMVNLIELNNKFVGKIDNLTGTKCLSS
;
A
#
# COMPACT_ATOMS: atom_id res chain seq x y z
N MET A 1 -20.91 -29.65 -36.78
CA MET A 1 -21.00 -30.63 -35.69
C MET A 1 -19.76 -31.54 -35.58
N LYS A 2 -18.73 -31.41 -36.42
CA LYS A 2 -17.46 -32.18 -36.33
C LYS A 2 -16.28 -31.36 -35.80
N LEU A 3 -16.35 -30.04 -35.70
CA LEU A 3 -15.25 -29.18 -35.14
C LEU A 3 -15.31 -29.01 -33.63
N LEU A 4 -16.48 -29.19 -32.99
CA LEU A 4 -16.63 -29.11 -31.54
C LEU A 4 -16.10 -30.35 -30.79
N PHE A 5 -16.02 -31.49 -31.49
CA PHE A 5 -15.57 -32.76 -30.87
C PHE A 5 -14.05 -32.91 -30.82
N CYS A 6 -13.29 -32.19 -31.66
CA CYS A 6 -11.83 -32.23 -31.64
C CYS A 6 -11.21 -31.36 -30.50
N LEU A 7 -11.92 -30.33 -30.04
CA LEU A 7 -11.44 -29.49 -28.91
C LEU A 7 -11.64 -30.18 -27.55
N LEU A 8 -12.63 -31.10 -27.41
CA LEU A 8 -12.84 -31.84 -26.16
C LEU A 8 -11.91 -33.05 -25.99
N VAL A 9 -11.36 -33.60 -27.07
CA VAL A 9 -10.49 -34.78 -27.01
C VAL A 9 -9.03 -34.44 -26.78
N VAL A 10 -8.60 -33.22 -27.09
CA VAL A 10 -7.22 -32.75 -26.82
C VAL A 10 -7.01 -32.42 -25.35
N CYS A 11 -8.07 -32.10 -24.59
CA CYS A 11 -7.99 -31.86 -23.14
C CYS A 11 -7.88 -33.13 -22.27
N LEU A 12 -8.10 -34.32 -22.84
CA LEU A 12 -8.09 -35.59 -22.08
C LEU A 12 -6.77 -36.38 -22.20
N ALA A 13 -5.76 -35.89 -22.92
CA ALA A 13 -4.53 -36.62 -23.20
C ALA A 13 -3.24 -35.96 -22.66
N PHE A 14 -3.33 -34.80 -21.98
CA PHE A 14 -2.19 -34.20 -21.28
C PHE A 14 -2.61 -33.88 -19.86
N ASP A 15 -1.86 -34.42 -18.89
CA ASP A 15 -1.95 -34.12 -17.48
C ASP A 15 -2.11 -32.61 -17.25
N GLN A 16 -3.20 -32.25 -16.56
CA GLN A 16 -3.47 -30.95 -15.90
C GLN A 16 -2.84 -29.71 -16.58
N LEU A 17 -3.18 -29.44 -17.80
CA LEU A 17 -3.21 -28.07 -18.30
C LEU A 17 -4.35 -27.37 -17.54
N ASN A 18 -4.02 -26.64 -16.46
CA ASN A 18 -4.93 -25.70 -15.85
C ASN A 18 -5.35 -24.72 -16.96
N CYS A 19 -6.49 -24.96 -17.59
CA CYS A 19 -7.07 -23.99 -18.50
C CYS A 19 -7.36 -22.74 -17.68
N LEU A 20 -6.68 -21.64 -17.98
CA LEU A 20 -6.91 -20.37 -17.31
C LEU A 20 -8.35 -19.96 -17.58
N GLU A 21 -9.17 -19.91 -16.54
CA GLU A 21 -10.54 -19.40 -16.64
C GLU A 21 -10.50 -17.87 -16.48
N PHE A 22 -11.26 -17.17 -17.30
CA PHE A 22 -11.27 -15.72 -17.35
C PHE A 22 -12.55 -15.14 -16.76
N SER A 23 -12.42 -13.92 -16.23
CA SER A 23 -13.58 -13.09 -15.89
C SER A 23 -14.35 -12.65 -17.12
N GLU A 24 -15.55 -12.10 -16.92
CA GLU A 24 -16.15 -11.24 -17.94
C GLU A 24 -15.23 -10.05 -18.26
N VAL A 25 -15.41 -9.50 -19.46
CA VAL A 25 -14.66 -8.33 -19.92
C VAL A 25 -15.12 -7.08 -19.16
N VAL A 26 -14.15 -6.32 -18.66
CA VAL A 26 -14.36 -5.00 -18.06
C VAL A 26 -13.94 -3.93 -19.07
N GLU A 27 -14.84 -2.98 -19.33
CA GLU A 27 -14.56 -1.83 -20.20
C GLU A 27 -14.02 -0.67 -19.35
N LEU A 28 -12.79 -0.25 -19.64
CA LEU A 28 -12.13 0.92 -19.07
C LEU A 28 -12.07 2.05 -20.11
N PRO A 29 -11.87 3.31 -19.71
CA PRO A 29 -11.72 4.41 -20.65
C PRO A 29 -10.59 4.20 -21.68
N GLN A 30 -9.54 3.48 -21.32
CA GLN A 30 -8.37 3.22 -22.16
C GLN A 30 -8.51 1.96 -23.04
N GLY A 31 -9.40 1.04 -22.70
CA GLY A 31 -9.58 -0.22 -23.45
C GLY A 31 -10.23 -1.31 -22.60
N LYS A 32 -10.32 -2.50 -23.15
CA LYS A 32 -10.96 -3.65 -22.50
C LYS A 32 -9.94 -4.54 -21.81
N ILE A 33 -10.31 -5.09 -20.65
CA ILE A 33 -9.48 -6.03 -19.89
C ILE A 33 -10.30 -7.24 -19.46
N ARG A 34 -9.63 -8.35 -19.15
CA ARG A 34 -10.19 -9.49 -18.42
C ARG A 34 -9.15 -10.06 -17.45
N GLY A 35 -9.60 -10.49 -16.27
CA GLY A 35 -8.78 -11.09 -15.23
C GLY A 35 -8.88 -12.62 -15.22
N ALA A 36 -8.11 -13.25 -14.33
CA ALA A 36 -8.20 -14.68 -14.07
C ALA A 36 -9.18 -15.00 -12.94
N ILE A 37 -9.70 -16.24 -12.94
CA ILE A 37 -10.45 -16.81 -11.82
C ILE A 37 -9.47 -17.54 -10.91
N GLU A 38 -9.53 -17.25 -9.63
CA GLU A 38 -8.83 -17.98 -8.58
C GLU A 38 -9.85 -18.75 -7.72
N GLN A 39 -9.60 -20.04 -7.53
CA GLN A 39 -10.43 -20.92 -6.70
C GLN A 39 -9.84 -21.05 -5.30
N TRP A 40 -10.64 -20.82 -4.28
CA TRP A 40 -10.21 -20.98 -2.90
C TRP A 40 -11.34 -21.52 -2.02
N ARG A 41 -11.12 -22.71 -1.45
CA ARG A 41 -12.07 -23.41 -0.53
C ARG A 41 -13.50 -23.47 -1.08
N GLY A 42 -13.64 -23.81 -2.37
CA GLY A 42 -14.95 -23.93 -3.04
C GLY A 42 -15.66 -22.61 -3.37
N ARG A 43 -14.98 -21.48 -3.16
CA ARG A 43 -15.42 -20.14 -3.58
C ARG A 43 -14.43 -19.58 -4.59
N SER A 44 -14.83 -18.55 -5.32
CA SER A 44 -13.99 -17.97 -6.38
C SER A 44 -13.81 -16.47 -6.19
N SER A 45 -12.65 -15.97 -6.58
CA SER A 45 -12.39 -14.56 -6.78
C SER A 45 -11.94 -14.29 -8.22
N TYR A 46 -12.12 -13.07 -8.68
CA TYR A 46 -11.44 -12.56 -9.87
C TYR A 46 -10.22 -11.76 -9.47
N GLU A 47 -9.12 -12.01 -10.18
CA GLU A 47 -7.85 -11.31 -10.03
C GLU A 47 -7.52 -10.61 -11.34
N PHE A 48 -7.47 -9.29 -11.30
CA PHE A 48 -7.01 -8.45 -12.41
C PHE A 48 -5.62 -7.92 -12.04
N LYS A 49 -4.57 -8.45 -12.64
CA LYS A 49 -3.17 -8.13 -12.33
C LYS A 49 -2.52 -7.36 -13.46
N GLY A 50 -1.67 -6.39 -13.13
CA GLY A 50 -0.93 -5.62 -14.13
C GLY A 50 -1.82 -4.69 -14.96
N ILE A 51 -2.83 -4.07 -14.36
CA ILE A 51 -3.62 -3.03 -15.02
C ILE A 51 -2.78 -1.74 -15.10
N PRO A 52 -2.46 -1.19 -16.28
CA PRO A 52 -1.74 0.07 -16.36
C PRO A 52 -2.67 1.22 -15.91
N PHE A 53 -2.35 1.85 -14.79
CA PHE A 53 -3.11 3.01 -14.32
C PHE A 53 -2.52 4.33 -14.81
N ALA A 54 -1.23 4.35 -15.16
CA ALA A 54 -0.53 5.48 -15.76
C ALA A 54 0.34 5.04 -16.93
N ALA A 55 0.77 6.00 -17.75
CA ALA A 55 1.76 5.75 -18.79
C ALA A 55 3.12 5.42 -18.17
N PRO A 56 3.95 4.57 -18.82
CA PRO A 56 5.30 4.29 -18.38
C PRO A 56 6.09 5.59 -18.15
N PRO A 57 6.66 5.81 -16.95
CA PRO A 57 7.44 7.03 -16.65
C PRO A 57 8.87 6.96 -17.18
N VAL A 58 8.99 6.76 -18.50
CA VAL A 58 10.26 6.60 -19.23
C VAL A 58 10.56 7.83 -20.08
N ASP A 59 11.80 7.99 -20.51
CA ASP A 59 12.25 9.04 -21.41
C ASP A 59 11.86 10.45 -20.91
N SER A 60 11.06 11.18 -21.68
CA SER A 60 10.57 12.52 -21.31
C SER A 60 9.60 12.51 -20.13
N LEU A 61 8.98 11.37 -19.82
CA LEU A 61 8.08 11.20 -18.67
C LEU A 61 8.81 10.83 -17.38
N ARG A 62 10.09 10.41 -17.45
CA ARG A 62 10.90 10.28 -16.24
C ARG A 62 10.99 11.64 -15.54
N TYR A 63 10.83 11.67 -14.23
CA TYR A 63 10.78 12.91 -13.43
C TYR A 63 9.63 13.87 -13.80
N SER A 64 8.56 13.33 -14.39
CA SER A 64 7.33 14.09 -14.67
C SER A 64 6.15 13.50 -13.90
N MET A 65 5.09 14.31 -13.74
CA MET A 65 3.81 13.88 -13.18
C MET A 65 3.26 12.67 -13.94
N PRO A 66 2.60 11.71 -13.29
CA PRO A 66 1.94 10.61 -13.98
C PRO A 66 0.84 11.13 -14.91
N VAL A 67 0.73 10.49 -16.07
CA VAL A 67 -0.29 10.80 -17.07
C VAL A 67 -1.05 9.52 -17.45
N HIS A 68 -2.24 9.66 -18.03
CA HIS A 68 -3.02 8.50 -18.45
C HIS A 68 -2.28 7.62 -19.46
N PRO A 69 -2.41 6.29 -19.38
CA PRO A 69 -1.82 5.39 -20.35
C PRO A 69 -2.50 5.57 -21.71
N LYS A 70 -1.78 5.23 -22.78
CA LYS A 70 -2.35 5.19 -24.12
C LYS A 70 -3.48 4.16 -24.18
N SER A 71 -4.53 4.48 -24.93
CA SER A 71 -5.60 3.53 -25.20
C SER A 71 -5.08 2.36 -26.04
N TRP A 72 -5.71 1.20 -25.86
CA TRP A 72 -5.38 -0.03 -26.59
C TRP A 72 -6.63 -0.61 -27.24
N GLU A 73 -6.41 -1.33 -28.34
CA GLU A 73 -7.45 -2.08 -29.04
C GLU A 73 -7.53 -3.53 -28.53
N GLY A 74 -8.67 -4.15 -28.72
CA GLY A 74 -8.90 -5.54 -28.29
C GLY A 74 -9.06 -5.69 -26.78
N ILE A 75 -8.85 -6.91 -26.29
CA ILE A 75 -8.93 -7.26 -24.86
C ILE A 75 -7.54 -7.55 -24.36
N LYS A 76 -7.10 -6.83 -23.32
CA LYS A 76 -5.84 -7.11 -22.61
C LYS A 76 -6.10 -8.12 -21.49
N ASP A 77 -5.35 -9.21 -21.48
CA ASP A 77 -5.37 -10.18 -20.39
C ASP A 77 -4.56 -9.65 -19.22
N THR A 78 -5.23 -9.36 -18.11
CA THR A 78 -4.63 -8.85 -16.88
C THR A 78 -4.53 -10.00 -15.87
N VAL A 79 -3.71 -11.00 -16.20
CA VAL A 79 -3.55 -12.25 -15.44
C VAL A 79 -2.19 -12.39 -14.78
N ALA A 80 -1.23 -11.52 -15.12
CA ALA A 80 0.11 -11.49 -14.55
C ALA A 80 0.42 -10.10 -13.99
N TYR A 81 1.23 -10.06 -12.95
CA TYR A 81 1.73 -8.80 -12.41
C TYR A 81 2.56 -8.03 -13.45
N GLY A 82 2.47 -6.70 -13.41
CA GLY A 82 3.43 -5.83 -14.08
C GLY A 82 4.78 -5.87 -13.38
N LYS A 83 5.80 -5.26 -14.00
CA LYS A 83 7.11 -5.10 -13.36
C LYS A 83 7.00 -4.21 -12.12
N SER A 84 7.83 -4.47 -11.12
CA SER A 84 8.04 -3.60 -9.98
C SER A 84 8.88 -2.39 -10.37
N CYS A 85 8.72 -1.26 -9.65
CA CYS A 85 9.52 -0.08 -9.94
C CYS A 85 11.00 -0.29 -9.59
N PRO A 86 11.93 0.38 -10.31
CA PRO A 86 13.35 0.25 -10.07
C PRO A 86 13.72 0.56 -8.62
N GLN A 87 14.52 -0.32 -8.03
CA GLN A 87 14.93 -0.26 -6.63
C GLN A 87 16.25 -0.99 -6.42
N SER A 88 17.03 -0.58 -5.41
CA SER A 88 18.23 -1.31 -5.01
C SER A 88 17.79 -2.60 -4.30
N ALA A 89 18.11 -3.73 -4.92
CA ALA A 89 17.57 -5.04 -4.60
C ALA A 89 17.96 -5.54 -3.19
N TRP A 90 17.05 -5.42 -2.26
CA TRP A 90 17.05 -6.22 -1.03
C TRP A 90 15.78 -7.09 -0.91
N ALA A 91 14.74 -6.80 -1.65
CA ALA A 91 13.49 -7.57 -1.62
C ALA A 91 13.07 -8.12 -3.00
N ILE A 92 13.35 -7.43 -4.09
CA ILE A 92 12.89 -7.79 -5.44
C ILE A 92 14.09 -7.94 -6.37
N LYS A 93 14.09 -8.99 -7.19
CA LYS A 93 15.17 -9.24 -8.16
C LYS A 93 15.19 -8.19 -9.25
N ALA A 94 16.38 -7.82 -9.70
CA ALA A 94 16.57 -6.81 -10.75
C ALA A 94 15.82 -7.14 -12.05
N GLU A 95 15.75 -8.43 -12.42
CA GLU A 95 15.02 -8.92 -13.60
C GLU A 95 13.51 -8.69 -13.53
N ASP A 96 12.95 -8.49 -12.32
CA ASP A 96 11.53 -8.24 -12.07
C ASP A 96 11.22 -6.73 -11.93
N THR A 97 12.20 -5.86 -12.17
CA THR A 97 12.05 -4.41 -12.09
C THR A 97 12.20 -3.73 -13.44
N ASP A 98 11.44 -2.66 -13.66
CA ASP A 98 11.52 -1.80 -14.85
C ASP A 98 10.94 -0.42 -14.52
N GLU A 99 11.30 0.62 -15.28
CA GLU A 99 10.64 1.92 -15.18
C GLU A 99 9.18 1.87 -15.67
N ASP A 100 8.84 0.96 -16.61
CA ASP A 100 7.45 0.65 -16.96
C ASP A 100 6.82 -0.19 -15.83
N CYS A 101 6.49 0.48 -14.72
CA CYS A 101 6.09 -0.16 -13.48
C CYS A 101 4.77 0.32 -12.88
N LEU A 102 4.14 1.35 -13.45
CA LEU A 102 2.94 1.95 -12.88
C LEU A 102 1.68 1.11 -13.18
N TYR A 103 1.64 -0.04 -12.52
CA TYR A 103 0.58 -1.04 -12.61
C TYR A 103 -0.12 -1.24 -11.29
N MET A 104 -1.41 -1.58 -11.36
CA MET A 104 -2.21 -1.97 -10.21
C MET A 104 -2.84 -3.35 -10.38
N ASN A 105 -3.27 -3.91 -9.25
CA ASN A 105 -3.98 -5.19 -9.18
C ASN A 105 -5.28 -5.01 -8.41
N ILE A 106 -6.32 -5.72 -8.83
CA ILE A 106 -7.65 -5.69 -8.19
C ILE A 106 -8.07 -7.12 -7.91
N TYR A 107 -8.44 -7.37 -6.66
CA TYR A 107 -8.98 -8.63 -6.18
C TYR A 107 -10.42 -8.43 -5.73
N VAL A 108 -11.32 -9.26 -6.22
CA VAL A 108 -12.74 -9.15 -5.91
C VAL A 108 -13.40 -10.53 -5.82
N ASN A 109 -14.29 -10.70 -4.85
CA ASN A 109 -15.14 -11.89 -4.76
C ASN A 109 -15.99 -12.01 -6.04
N LYS A 110 -16.04 -13.22 -6.61
CA LYS A 110 -16.81 -13.47 -7.85
C LYS A 110 -18.26 -13.03 -7.73
N GLU A 111 -18.93 -13.33 -6.62
CA GLU A 111 -20.34 -12.93 -6.42
C GLU A 111 -20.52 -11.40 -6.42
N THR A 112 -19.58 -10.67 -5.83
CA THR A 112 -19.58 -9.20 -5.82
C THR A 112 -19.38 -8.66 -7.22
N PHE A 113 -18.43 -9.22 -7.97
CA PHE A 113 -18.22 -8.83 -9.35
C PHE A 113 -19.44 -9.10 -10.24
N ASP A 114 -20.05 -10.27 -10.11
CA ASP A 114 -21.24 -10.64 -10.87
C ASP A 114 -22.45 -9.72 -10.57
N LYS A 115 -22.51 -9.16 -9.35
CA LYS A 115 -23.55 -8.23 -8.89
C LYS A 115 -23.13 -6.75 -8.96
N ARG A 116 -22.01 -6.41 -9.62
CA ARG A 116 -21.38 -5.08 -9.63
C ARG A 116 -22.25 -3.91 -10.09
N THR A 117 -23.34 -4.19 -10.80
CA THR A 117 -24.29 -3.16 -11.26
C THR A 117 -25.39 -2.86 -10.24
N THR A 118 -25.57 -3.70 -9.23
CA THR A 118 -26.68 -3.60 -8.28
C THR A 118 -26.24 -3.45 -6.83
N GLN A 119 -25.03 -3.90 -6.50
CA GLN A 119 -24.51 -3.88 -5.13
C GLN A 119 -23.02 -3.60 -5.13
N LEU A 120 -22.62 -2.45 -4.59
CA LEU A 120 -21.24 -2.05 -4.48
C LEU A 120 -20.69 -2.36 -3.08
N LYS A 121 -19.38 -2.63 -2.99
CA LYS A 121 -18.67 -3.03 -1.77
C LYS A 121 -17.57 -2.05 -1.41
N PRO A 122 -17.20 -1.96 -0.11
CA PRO A 122 -16.06 -1.15 0.31
C PRO A 122 -14.76 -1.58 -0.35
N VAL A 123 -13.88 -0.61 -0.53
CA VAL A 123 -12.59 -0.78 -1.18
C VAL A 123 -11.47 -0.55 -0.17
N LEU A 124 -10.58 -1.50 -0.05
CA LEU A 124 -9.31 -1.39 0.66
C LEU A 124 -8.20 -1.09 -0.37
N PHE A 125 -7.59 0.08 -0.27
CA PHE A 125 -6.56 0.56 -1.19
C PHE A 125 -5.20 0.52 -0.49
N TRP A 126 -4.37 -0.47 -0.86
CA TRP A 126 -3.10 -0.79 -0.22
C TRP A 126 -1.94 0.04 -0.74
N ILE A 127 -1.17 0.65 0.15
CA ILE A 127 0.09 1.35 -0.14
C ILE A 127 1.23 0.58 0.53
N HIS A 128 2.10 -0.04 -0.27
CA HIS A 128 3.19 -0.86 0.26
C HIS A 128 4.27 -0.04 0.96
N GLY A 129 4.97 -0.67 1.91
CA GLY A 129 6.13 -0.13 2.59
C GLY A 129 7.43 -0.26 1.82
N GLY A 130 8.55 -0.23 2.55
CA GLY A 130 9.90 -0.38 2.00
C GLY A 130 10.72 0.91 2.02
N GLY A 131 10.46 1.81 2.98
CA GLY A 131 11.26 3.02 3.23
C GLY A 131 11.25 4.04 2.09
N PHE A 132 10.27 3.98 1.18
CA PHE A 132 10.26 4.71 -0.10
C PHE A 132 11.42 4.36 -1.05
N GLN A 133 12.21 3.34 -0.72
CA GLN A 133 13.37 2.91 -1.49
C GLN A 133 13.17 1.56 -2.18
N GLY A 134 12.21 0.78 -1.72
CA GLY A 134 11.92 -0.57 -2.22
C GLY A 134 10.47 -0.97 -1.96
N GLY A 135 10.15 -2.21 -2.31
CA GLY A 135 8.81 -2.77 -2.19
C GLY A 135 8.03 -2.75 -3.51
N SER A 136 6.84 -3.35 -3.48
CA SER A 136 5.97 -3.46 -4.65
C SER A 136 4.56 -3.84 -4.21
N GLY A 137 3.55 -3.44 -4.96
CA GLY A 137 2.17 -3.97 -4.82
C GLY A 137 2.01 -5.44 -5.22
N ASN A 138 3.08 -6.05 -5.74
CA ASN A 138 3.12 -7.44 -6.23
C ASN A 138 3.90 -8.39 -5.30
N GLU A 139 4.44 -7.91 -4.19
CA GLU A 139 5.51 -8.56 -3.43
C GLU A 139 5.21 -10.01 -3.07
N HIS A 140 5.89 -10.94 -3.76
CA HIS A 140 5.90 -12.40 -3.51
C HIS A 140 4.53 -13.04 -3.25
N ASP A 141 3.47 -12.56 -3.92
CA ASP A 141 2.08 -12.93 -3.60
C ASP A 141 1.66 -12.64 -2.13
N ALA A 142 2.49 -11.93 -1.37
CA ALA A 142 2.23 -11.65 0.04
C ALA A 142 0.95 -10.83 0.22
N TYR A 143 0.70 -9.92 -0.72
CA TYR A 143 -0.52 -9.09 -0.75
C TYR A 143 -1.67 -9.71 -1.55
N LYS A 144 -1.58 -11.02 -1.86
CA LYS A 144 -2.66 -11.75 -2.52
C LYS A 144 -3.85 -11.92 -1.56
N GLY A 145 -4.78 -10.99 -1.65
CA GLY A 145 -5.88 -10.85 -0.71
C GLY A 145 -7.07 -11.78 -0.95
N VAL A 146 -6.89 -12.96 -1.54
CA VAL A 146 -7.98 -13.91 -1.83
C VAL A 146 -8.82 -14.25 -0.60
N PRO A 147 -8.24 -14.63 0.57
CA PRO A 147 -9.04 -14.85 1.78
C PRO A 147 -9.81 -13.60 2.22
N LEU A 148 -9.16 -12.43 2.20
CA LEU A 148 -9.77 -11.17 2.62
C LEU A 148 -11.00 -10.83 1.76
N VAL A 149 -10.89 -10.86 0.43
CA VAL A 149 -12.01 -10.49 -0.45
C VAL A 149 -13.14 -11.53 -0.44
N ILE A 150 -12.80 -12.81 -0.25
CA ILE A 150 -13.80 -13.89 -0.21
C ILE A 150 -14.53 -13.93 1.14
N LEU A 151 -13.85 -13.77 2.26
CA LEU A 151 -14.44 -13.85 3.59
C LEU A 151 -15.16 -12.57 3.98
N GLU A 152 -14.57 -11.45 3.65
CA GLU A 152 -15.04 -10.15 4.14
C GLU A 152 -15.81 -9.34 3.09
N ASP A 153 -15.93 -9.84 1.87
CA ASP A 153 -16.73 -9.21 0.80
C ASP A 153 -16.37 -7.71 0.60
N VAL A 154 -15.08 -7.44 0.52
CA VAL A 154 -14.47 -6.16 0.17
C VAL A 154 -13.70 -6.29 -1.13
N ILE A 155 -13.34 -5.18 -1.76
CA ILE A 155 -12.43 -5.15 -2.89
C ILE A 155 -11.05 -4.71 -2.39
N LEU A 156 -10.01 -5.42 -2.79
CA LEU A 156 -8.63 -5.05 -2.53
C LEU A 156 -7.98 -4.51 -3.80
N VAL A 157 -7.33 -3.36 -3.68
CA VAL A 157 -6.49 -2.75 -4.71
C VAL A 157 -5.07 -2.67 -4.18
N THR A 158 -4.10 -3.18 -4.93
CA THR A 158 -2.66 -2.99 -4.69
C THR A 158 -2.02 -2.38 -5.93
N PHE A 159 -0.91 -1.66 -5.80
CA PHE A 159 -0.28 -0.98 -6.93
C PHE A 159 1.17 -0.63 -6.64
N ASN A 160 1.92 -0.31 -7.70
CA ASN A 160 3.30 0.18 -7.62
C ASN A 160 3.34 1.70 -7.73
N TYR A 161 4.35 2.31 -7.14
CA TYR A 161 4.69 3.73 -7.27
C TYR A 161 6.19 3.91 -7.38
N ARG A 162 6.66 4.99 -8.00
CA ARG A 162 8.10 5.27 -8.15
C ARG A 162 8.78 5.42 -6.81
N LEU A 163 10.00 4.91 -6.72
CA LEU A 163 10.78 4.74 -5.50
C LEU A 163 12.13 5.46 -5.60
N GLY A 164 12.75 5.70 -4.46
CA GLY A 164 14.09 6.22 -4.34
C GLY A 164 14.35 7.44 -5.22
N VAL A 165 15.45 7.43 -5.94
CA VAL A 165 15.87 8.54 -6.81
C VAL A 165 14.86 8.85 -7.93
N LEU A 166 14.09 7.87 -8.39
CA LEU A 166 13.11 8.08 -9.47
C LEU A 166 11.77 8.63 -8.94
N GLY A 167 11.46 8.42 -7.65
CA GLY A 167 10.21 8.84 -7.03
C GLY A 167 10.30 10.02 -6.08
N PHE A 168 11.47 10.24 -5.47
CA PHE A 168 11.61 11.18 -4.34
C PHE A 168 12.85 12.07 -4.41
N LEU A 169 13.50 12.19 -5.58
CA LEU A 169 14.54 13.17 -5.78
C LEU A 169 13.93 14.57 -5.67
N ASN A 170 14.59 15.45 -4.90
CA ASN A 170 14.22 16.85 -4.79
C ASN A 170 15.24 17.73 -5.52
N GLY A 171 14.83 18.39 -6.59
CA GLY A 171 15.70 19.24 -7.39
C GLY A 171 16.10 20.55 -6.70
N GLY A 172 15.27 21.08 -5.83
CA GLY A 172 15.48 22.41 -5.24
C GLY A 172 15.80 23.45 -6.28
N ASP A 173 16.75 24.36 -5.95
CA ASP A 173 17.23 25.38 -6.89
C ASP A 173 18.19 24.79 -7.95
N LEU A 174 18.77 23.61 -7.70
CA LEU A 174 19.73 22.97 -8.61
C LEU A 174 19.05 22.44 -9.89
N ILE A 175 17.80 21.91 -9.75
CA ILE A 175 16.97 21.38 -10.84
C ILE A 175 15.53 21.89 -10.67
N PRO A 176 15.27 23.17 -10.96
CA PRO A 176 14.01 23.83 -10.61
C PRO A 176 12.77 23.27 -11.32
N ASN A 177 12.96 22.56 -12.43
CA ASN A 177 11.87 21.93 -13.19
C ASN A 177 11.62 20.46 -12.81
N LEU A 178 12.30 19.93 -11.80
CA LEU A 178 12.06 18.59 -11.29
C LEU A 178 10.94 18.64 -10.28
N THR A 179 9.85 17.93 -10.57
CA THR A 179 8.72 17.82 -9.64
C THR A 179 9.11 16.94 -8.45
N PRO A 180 9.02 17.42 -7.20
CA PRO A 180 9.28 16.58 -6.03
C PRO A 180 8.12 15.63 -5.74
N ASN A 181 8.32 14.68 -4.82
CA ASN A 181 7.27 13.79 -4.33
C ASN A 181 6.54 12.97 -5.43
N LEU A 182 7.20 12.64 -6.52
CA LEU A 182 6.58 11.93 -7.65
C LEU A 182 5.98 10.58 -7.25
N GLY A 183 6.59 9.88 -6.28
CA GLY A 183 6.01 8.65 -5.75
C GLY A 183 4.65 8.88 -5.06
N LEU A 184 4.47 10.01 -4.35
CA LEU A 184 3.16 10.39 -3.78
C LEU A 184 2.16 10.80 -4.88
N TRP A 185 2.63 11.46 -5.94
CA TRP A 185 1.79 11.77 -7.10
C TRP A 185 1.34 10.52 -7.85
N ASP A 186 2.18 9.48 -7.94
CA ASP A 186 1.80 8.18 -8.51
C ASP A 186 0.71 7.51 -7.65
N GLN A 187 0.85 7.54 -6.32
CA GLN A 187 -0.16 7.04 -5.37
C GLN A 187 -1.48 7.81 -5.50
N HIS A 188 -1.43 9.13 -5.58
CA HIS A 188 -2.60 9.99 -5.83
C HIS A 188 -3.29 9.60 -7.15
N PHE A 189 -2.52 9.43 -8.22
CA PHE A 189 -3.05 9.10 -9.54
C PHE A 189 -3.71 7.71 -9.55
N ALA A 190 -3.11 6.72 -8.87
CA ALA A 190 -3.70 5.40 -8.67
C ALA A 190 -4.99 5.46 -7.83
N LEU A 191 -5.03 6.28 -6.78
CA LEU A 191 -6.22 6.49 -5.96
C LEU A 191 -7.34 7.16 -6.77
N LYS A 192 -7.01 8.18 -7.57
CA LYS A 192 -7.95 8.83 -8.47
C LYS A 192 -8.46 7.86 -9.54
N TRP A 193 -7.58 7.08 -10.15
CA TRP A 193 -7.98 6.03 -11.09
C TRP A 193 -8.95 5.03 -10.43
N THR A 194 -8.66 4.60 -9.20
CA THR A 194 -9.53 3.71 -8.42
C THR A 194 -10.90 4.36 -8.20
N ARG A 195 -10.93 5.61 -7.75
CA ARG A 195 -12.17 6.38 -7.57
C ARG A 195 -13.02 6.42 -8.84
N ASP A 196 -12.39 6.62 -9.99
CA ASP A 196 -13.08 6.79 -11.27
C ASP A 196 -13.56 5.46 -11.88
N ASN A 197 -12.92 4.30 -11.54
CA ASN A 197 -13.14 3.04 -12.25
C ASN A 197 -13.60 1.86 -11.39
N ILE A 198 -13.45 1.89 -10.07
CA ILE A 198 -13.63 0.71 -9.21
C ILE A 198 -15.08 0.16 -9.20
N HIS A 199 -16.06 1.00 -9.53
CA HIS A 199 -17.46 0.59 -9.68
C HIS A 199 -17.66 -0.49 -10.77
N ARG A 200 -16.77 -0.52 -11.78
CA ARG A 200 -16.78 -1.53 -12.86
C ARG A 200 -16.38 -2.91 -12.35
N PHE A 201 -15.77 -2.98 -11.17
CA PHE A 201 -15.35 -4.20 -10.49
C PHE A 201 -16.25 -4.53 -9.29
N GLY A 202 -17.28 -3.72 -9.02
CA GLY A 202 -18.19 -3.88 -7.88
C GLY A 202 -17.79 -3.11 -6.62
N GLY A 203 -16.80 -2.21 -6.72
CA GLY A 203 -16.38 -1.35 -5.61
C GLY A 203 -17.17 -0.05 -5.54
N ASP A 204 -17.44 0.39 -4.32
CA ASP A 204 -18.06 1.70 -4.09
C ASP A 204 -16.98 2.80 -4.13
N PRO A 205 -17.00 3.68 -5.14
CA PRO A 205 -16.03 4.76 -5.25
C PRO A 205 -16.10 5.76 -4.09
N TYR A 206 -17.19 5.76 -3.31
CA TYR A 206 -17.37 6.61 -2.15
C TYR A 206 -17.03 5.91 -0.83
N GLN A 207 -16.62 4.65 -0.88
CA GLN A 207 -16.22 3.85 0.29
C GLN A 207 -14.80 3.29 0.15
N ILE A 208 -13.85 4.14 -0.22
CA ILE A 208 -12.43 3.81 -0.28
C ILE A 208 -11.79 4.09 1.08
N THR A 209 -11.12 3.09 1.64
CA THR A 209 -10.24 3.20 2.80
C THR A 209 -8.82 2.95 2.32
N ILE A 210 -7.95 3.95 2.45
CA ILE A 210 -6.52 3.81 2.15
C ILE A 210 -5.83 3.16 3.35
N PHE A 211 -4.92 2.24 3.11
CA PHE A 211 -4.16 1.61 4.20
C PHE A 211 -2.74 1.27 3.75
N GLY A 212 -1.82 1.22 4.69
CA GLY A 212 -0.42 0.97 4.39
C GLY A 212 0.41 0.72 5.62
N GLN A 213 1.55 0.07 5.41
CA GLN A 213 2.48 -0.34 6.46
C GLN A 213 3.84 0.36 6.27
N SER A 214 4.53 0.70 7.39
CA SER A 214 5.87 1.31 7.32
C SER A 214 5.85 2.63 6.53
N ALA A 215 6.68 2.76 5.49
CA ALA A 215 6.64 3.89 4.58
C ALA A 215 5.28 4.06 3.89
N GLY A 216 4.53 2.96 3.65
CA GLY A 216 3.15 3.01 3.18
C GLY A 216 2.19 3.63 4.21
N SER A 217 2.40 3.35 5.49
CA SER A 217 1.69 4.02 6.59
C SER A 217 2.03 5.51 6.67
N ALA A 218 3.31 5.86 6.53
CA ALA A 218 3.72 7.25 6.40
C ALA A 218 3.08 7.92 5.16
N ALA A 219 3.01 7.21 4.02
CA ALA A 219 2.31 7.71 2.85
C ALA A 219 0.82 7.97 3.13
N VAL A 220 0.14 7.09 3.89
CA VAL A 220 -1.25 7.32 4.33
C VAL A 220 -1.37 8.63 5.10
N SER A 221 -0.44 8.94 6.02
CA SER A 221 -0.45 10.22 6.74
C SER A 221 -0.25 11.42 5.80
N TYR A 222 0.63 11.32 4.80
CA TYR A 222 0.80 12.37 3.79
C TYR A 222 -0.44 12.54 2.92
N HIS A 223 -1.14 11.45 2.57
CA HIS A 223 -2.43 11.55 1.87
C HIS A 223 -3.51 12.21 2.71
N ILE A 224 -3.53 11.99 4.04
CA ILE A 224 -4.43 12.71 4.96
C ILE A 224 -4.12 14.22 4.94
N LEU A 225 -2.84 14.60 4.91
CA LEU A 225 -2.42 16.00 4.92
C LEU A 225 -2.56 16.71 3.57
N SER A 226 -2.53 15.97 2.47
CA SER A 226 -2.54 16.57 1.13
C SER A 226 -3.90 17.12 0.72
N PRO A 227 -3.99 18.40 0.32
CA PRO A 227 -5.22 18.98 -0.23
C PRO A 227 -5.63 18.34 -1.56
N GLN A 228 -4.69 17.72 -2.29
CA GLN A 228 -4.93 17.06 -3.56
C GLN A 228 -5.86 15.84 -3.43
N ASN A 229 -5.93 15.24 -2.23
CA ASN A 229 -6.72 14.04 -1.98
C ASN A 229 -8.12 14.30 -1.40
N LYS A 230 -8.55 15.56 -1.36
CA LYS A 230 -9.84 15.95 -0.77
C LYS A 230 -11.00 15.16 -1.38
N GLY A 231 -11.68 14.37 -0.54
CA GLY A 231 -12.84 13.57 -0.92
C GLY A 231 -12.54 12.29 -1.72
N LEU A 232 -11.29 11.91 -1.91
CA LEU A 232 -10.94 10.67 -2.62
C LEU A 232 -11.11 9.41 -1.77
N PHE A 233 -11.01 9.51 -0.45
CA PHE A 233 -11.20 8.41 0.49
C PHE A 233 -12.00 8.83 1.72
N LYS A 234 -12.59 7.88 2.43
CA LYS A 234 -13.41 8.14 3.62
C LYS A 234 -12.82 7.62 4.92
N GLY A 235 -11.84 6.74 4.85
CA GLY A 235 -11.17 6.13 6.00
C GLY A 235 -9.70 5.88 5.72
N ALA A 236 -8.90 5.74 6.76
CA ALA A 236 -7.49 5.47 6.69
C ALA A 236 -7.06 4.45 7.77
N ILE A 237 -6.16 3.52 7.41
CA ILE A 237 -5.52 2.62 8.37
C ILE A 237 -4.01 2.80 8.24
N MET A 238 -3.34 3.05 9.35
CA MET A 238 -1.90 3.27 9.45
C MET A 238 -1.27 2.14 10.27
N GLU A 239 -0.38 1.38 9.64
CA GLU A 239 0.27 0.20 10.23
C GLU A 239 1.76 0.48 10.40
N SER A 240 2.24 0.61 11.63
CA SER A 240 3.67 0.74 11.96
C SER A 240 4.40 1.88 11.24
N GLY A 241 3.79 3.07 11.19
CA GLY A 241 4.41 4.25 10.59
C GLY A 241 3.56 5.50 10.75
N GLY A 242 4.21 6.58 11.10
CA GLY A 242 3.66 7.93 11.12
C GLY A 242 4.39 8.82 10.14
N ILE A 243 4.31 10.15 10.35
CA ILE A 243 5.12 11.08 9.56
C ILE A 243 6.59 10.83 9.83
N MET A 244 7.31 10.53 8.79
CA MET A 244 8.74 10.25 8.84
C MET A 244 9.52 11.43 8.28
N LYS A 245 10.05 12.27 9.15
CA LYS A 245 11.00 13.34 8.77
C LYS A 245 12.40 12.72 8.71
N PHE A 246 12.72 12.06 7.59
CA PHE A 246 14.00 11.36 7.47
C PHE A 246 15.22 12.28 7.33
N MET A 247 15.01 13.50 6.81
CA MET A 247 16.12 14.42 6.56
C MET A 247 15.64 15.87 6.62
N PRO A 248 16.41 16.79 7.26
CA PRO A 248 16.17 18.21 7.15
C PRO A 248 16.25 18.70 5.72
N LYS A 249 15.42 19.67 5.34
CA LYS A 249 15.32 20.20 3.97
C LYS A 249 16.66 20.72 3.44
N GLU A 250 17.50 21.27 4.32
CA GLU A 250 18.85 21.77 4.02
C GLU A 250 19.78 20.67 3.46
N ASN A 251 19.66 19.44 3.98
CA ASN A 251 20.53 18.33 3.59
C ASN A 251 20.09 17.68 2.27
N LEU A 252 18.87 17.97 1.79
CA LEU A 252 18.35 17.41 0.53
C LEU A 252 19.05 17.99 -0.70
N THR A 253 19.48 19.26 -0.62
CA THR A 253 20.25 19.89 -1.71
C THR A 253 21.62 19.24 -1.85
N ASP A 254 22.27 18.89 -0.75
CA ASP A 254 23.55 18.19 -0.73
C ASP A 254 23.43 16.81 -1.37
N VAL A 255 22.41 16.04 -1.00
CA VAL A 255 22.14 14.71 -1.58
C VAL A 255 21.89 14.79 -3.09
N THR A 256 21.12 15.79 -3.54
CA THR A 256 20.85 15.97 -4.97
C THR A 256 22.12 16.39 -5.72
N THR A 257 22.97 17.23 -5.11
CA THR A 257 24.27 17.59 -5.65
C THR A 257 25.16 16.36 -5.80
N ASP A 258 25.28 15.54 -4.74
CA ASP A 258 26.07 14.31 -4.78
C ASP A 258 25.59 13.35 -5.87
N ILE A 259 24.27 13.21 -6.06
CA ILE A 259 23.70 12.37 -7.12
C ILE A 259 24.06 12.91 -8.52
N VAL A 260 23.86 14.22 -8.74
CA VAL A 260 24.17 14.89 -10.01
C VAL A 260 25.66 14.78 -10.35
N GLU A 261 26.54 14.87 -9.35
CA GLU A 261 27.98 14.69 -9.50
C GLU A 261 28.33 13.23 -9.83
N ALA A 262 27.78 12.28 -9.07
CA ALA A 262 28.05 10.85 -9.25
C ALA A 262 27.66 10.30 -10.62
N VAL A 263 26.68 10.94 -11.29
CA VAL A 263 26.24 10.56 -12.65
C VAL A 263 26.73 11.53 -13.74
N GLU A 264 27.75 12.35 -13.42
CA GLU A 264 28.44 13.27 -14.34
C GLU A 264 27.51 14.33 -14.98
N CYS A 265 26.40 14.70 -14.32
CA CYS A 265 25.46 15.72 -14.80
C CYS A 265 25.74 17.14 -14.27
N SER A 266 26.79 17.36 -13.44
CA SER A 266 27.10 18.64 -12.79
C SER A 266 27.28 19.80 -13.77
N ASN A 267 27.99 19.55 -14.91
CA ASN A 267 28.31 20.54 -15.90
C ASN A 267 27.24 20.67 -17.00
N ALA A 268 26.15 19.89 -16.94
CA ALA A 268 25.06 19.98 -17.90
C ALA A 268 24.31 21.30 -17.76
N THR A 269 24.05 21.99 -18.85
CA THR A 269 23.23 23.21 -18.90
C THR A 269 21.78 22.88 -18.47
N ASP A 270 21.25 21.73 -18.90
CA ASP A 270 19.99 21.17 -18.48
C ASP A 270 20.24 19.84 -17.72
N LYS A 271 20.29 19.93 -16.40
CA LYS A 271 20.54 18.79 -15.53
C LYS A 271 19.40 17.78 -15.56
N LEU A 272 18.16 18.23 -15.74
CA LEU A 272 17.01 17.34 -15.84
C LEU A 272 17.09 16.47 -17.10
N SER A 273 17.40 17.07 -18.24
CA SER A 273 17.60 16.31 -19.48
C SER A 273 18.79 15.36 -19.37
N CYS A 274 19.86 15.75 -18.67
CA CYS A 274 21.00 14.88 -18.40
C CYS A 274 20.55 13.66 -17.57
N LEU A 275 19.86 13.85 -16.43
CA LEU A 275 19.37 12.78 -15.59
C LEU A 275 18.40 11.83 -16.34
N ARG A 276 17.58 12.37 -17.24
CA ARG A 276 16.70 11.57 -18.11
C ARG A 276 17.45 10.67 -19.08
N SER A 277 18.65 11.06 -19.51
CA SER A 277 19.48 10.28 -20.43
C SER A 277 20.25 9.15 -19.77
N ILE A 278 20.41 9.17 -18.45
CA ILE A 278 21.14 8.13 -17.70
C ILE A 278 20.29 6.87 -17.60
N PRO A 279 20.81 5.68 -17.93
CA PRO A 279 20.09 4.42 -17.66
C PRO A 279 19.72 4.29 -16.18
N TRP A 280 18.49 3.88 -15.87
CA TRP A 280 17.99 3.86 -14.49
C TRP A 280 18.82 3.00 -13.54
N ASN A 281 19.39 1.89 -14.01
CA ASN A 281 20.29 1.05 -13.22
C ASN A 281 21.58 1.78 -12.84
N ASN A 282 22.09 2.67 -13.70
CA ASN A 282 23.24 3.52 -13.37
C ASN A 282 22.85 4.60 -12.36
N LEU A 283 21.65 5.17 -12.47
CA LEU A 283 21.14 6.09 -11.44
C LEU A 283 21.11 5.39 -10.06
N LEU A 284 20.51 4.20 -9.98
CA LEU A 284 20.40 3.47 -8.71
C LEU A 284 21.75 3.06 -8.12
N SER A 285 22.70 2.65 -8.95
CA SER A 285 24.03 2.20 -8.47
C SER A 285 24.92 3.34 -7.97
N ASN A 286 24.65 4.57 -8.40
CA ASN A 286 25.43 5.75 -8.05
C ASN A 286 24.75 6.66 -7.00
N VAL A 287 23.56 6.30 -6.54
CA VAL A 287 22.91 7.05 -5.44
C VAL A 287 23.66 6.80 -4.14
N PRO A 288 24.11 7.84 -3.43
CA PRO A 288 24.60 7.70 -2.07
C PRO A 288 23.57 6.96 -1.21
N ARG A 289 24.02 6.28 -0.14
CA ARG A 289 23.11 5.64 0.83
C ARG A 289 22.35 6.70 1.62
N ALA A 290 21.53 7.50 0.94
CA ALA A 290 20.67 8.50 1.53
C ALA A 290 19.21 8.04 1.40
N PHE A 291 18.44 8.23 2.45
CA PHE A 291 17.01 7.98 2.40
C PHE A 291 16.32 9.13 1.67
N LEU A 292 15.96 8.91 0.41
CA LEU A 292 15.10 9.82 -0.33
C LEU A 292 13.64 9.55 0.05
N ALA A 293 12.97 10.54 0.59
CA ALA A 293 11.65 10.43 1.16
C ALA A 293 10.82 11.68 0.83
N PRO A 294 9.49 11.65 1.05
CA PRO A 294 8.64 12.82 0.87
C PRO A 294 9.12 14.06 1.63
N ILE A 295 8.89 15.22 1.03
CA ILE A 295 9.21 16.53 1.59
C ILE A 295 7.97 17.40 1.70
N PHE A 296 7.99 18.34 2.65
CA PHE A 296 7.01 19.40 2.76
C PHE A 296 7.42 20.67 1.98
N GLY A 297 6.47 21.55 1.70
CA GLY A 297 6.67 22.82 1.01
C GLY A 297 6.57 22.74 -0.50
N ASP A 298 5.92 21.70 -1.03
CA ASP A 298 5.55 21.57 -2.44
C ASP A 298 4.03 21.60 -2.66
N GLU A 299 3.57 21.40 -3.89
CA GLU A 299 2.13 21.40 -4.21
C GLU A 299 1.39 20.22 -3.57
N PHE A 300 2.05 19.09 -3.34
CA PHE A 300 1.44 17.90 -2.74
C PHE A 300 1.29 18.05 -1.22
N LEU A 301 2.33 18.57 -0.55
CA LEU A 301 2.41 18.80 0.89
C LEU A 301 2.79 20.27 1.17
N PRO A 302 1.86 21.23 0.98
CA PRO A 302 2.21 22.66 0.96
C PRO A 302 2.66 23.21 2.32
N ILE A 303 2.25 22.58 3.42
CA ILE A 303 2.54 23.01 4.78
C ILE A 303 2.98 21.82 5.65
N GLU A 304 3.77 22.11 6.68
CA GLU A 304 4.25 21.11 7.63
C GLU A 304 3.08 20.44 8.38
N ASP A 305 3.30 19.22 8.82
CA ASP A 305 2.30 18.35 9.46
C ASP A 305 1.66 18.97 10.70
N ASP A 306 2.47 19.50 11.61
CA ASP A 306 1.99 20.11 12.85
C ASP A 306 1.08 21.32 12.56
N GLU A 307 1.46 22.16 11.61
CA GLU A 307 0.68 23.31 11.18
C GLU A 307 -0.60 22.90 10.47
N ALA A 308 -0.51 21.92 9.54
CA ALA A 308 -1.66 21.42 8.81
C ALA A 308 -2.74 20.87 9.76
N ILE A 309 -2.33 20.11 10.77
CA ILE A 309 -3.24 19.53 11.75
C ILE A 309 -3.78 20.61 12.68
N ALA A 310 -2.94 21.49 13.20
CA ALA A 310 -3.33 22.54 14.12
C ALA A 310 -4.34 23.52 13.49
N THR A 311 -4.23 23.77 12.20
CA THR A 311 -5.10 24.69 11.44
C THR A 311 -6.29 23.99 10.77
N GLY A 312 -6.44 22.66 10.93
CA GLY A 312 -7.53 21.88 10.33
C GLY A 312 -7.39 21.70 8.81
N GLN A 313 -6.20 21.91 8.26
CA GLN A 313 -5.92 21.76 6.82
C GLN A 313 -5.52 20.33 6.48
N PHE A 314 -6.40 19.38 6.75
CA PHE A 314 -6.22 17.97 6.45
C PHE A 314 -7.55 17.31 6.03
N ASN A 315 -7.48 16.13 5.43
CA ASN A 315 -8.66 15.33 5.10
C ASN A 315 -9.19 14.66 6.38
N ASP A 316 -10.29 15.20 6.91
CA ASP A 316 -10.89 14.72 8.17
C ASP A 316 -11.68 13.44 7.94
N VAL A 317 -11.04 12.30 8.15
CA VAL A 317 -11.55 10.94 7.96
C VAL A 317 -11.40 10.11 9.22
N ASN A 318 -12.15 9.00 9.32
CA ASN A 318 -11.92 8.02 10.38
C ASN A 318 -10.53 7.40 10.23
N LEU A 319 -9.84 7.17 11.35
CA LEU A 319 -8.49 6.62 11.41
C LEU A 319 -8.43 5.41 12.34
N LEU A 320 -7.87 4.31 11.85
CA LEU A 320 -7.38 3.19 12.64
C LEU A 320 -5.85 3.17 12.56
N VAL A 321 -5.18 3.08 13.69
CA VAL A 321 -3.72 3.16 13.72
C VAL A 321 -3.13 2.14 14.69
N GLY A 322 -2.03 1.53 14.33
CA GLY A 322 -1.36 0.59 15.22
C GLY A 322 0.11 0.35 14.90
N ALA A 323 0.72 -0.43 15.76
CA ALA A 323 2.15 -0.74 15.70
C ALA A 323 2.41 -2.15 16.25
N GLU A 324 3.58 -2.68 15.94
CA GLU A 324 4.09 -3.94 16.47
C GLU A 324 4.74 -3.72 17.84
N ARG A 325 4.58 -4.70 18.75
CA ARG A 325 5.09 -4.59 20.13
C ARG A 325 6.60 -4.32 20.20
N ASP A 326 7.38 -4.94 19.34
CA ASP A 326 8.85 -4.99 19.46
C ASP A 326 9.60 -4.31 18.29
N GLU A 327 8.97 -3.39 17.55
CA GLU A 327 9.58 -2.72 16.38
C GLU A 327 10.38 -1.44 16.70
N GLY A 328 10.45 -1.08 17.98
CA GLY A 328 11.23 0.04 18.48
C GLY A 328 10.46 1.35 18.66
N ASP A 329 10.91 2.13 19.65
CA ASP A 329 10.23 3.35 20.11
C ASP A 329 10.01 4.37 18.98
N SER A 330 10.92 4.50 18.03
CA SER A 330 10.82 5.49 16.95
C SER A 330 9.58 5.26 16.06
N LEU A 331 9.33 4.02 15.63
CA LEU A 331 8.18 3.68 14.80
C LEU A 331 6.88 3.74 15.62
N VAL A 332 6.87 3.10 16.78
CA VAL A 332 5.72 3.09 17.68
C VAL A 332 5.29 4.50 18.05
N CYS A 333 6.25 5.33 18.51
CA CYS A 333 5.95 6.69 18.92
C CYS A 333 5.52 7.60 17.76
N GLY A 334 6.17 7.48 16.61
CA GLY A 334 5.79 8.25 15.40
C GLY A 334 4.35 7.98 14.99
N THR A 335 3.95 6.70 15.03
CA THR A 335 2.61 6.25 14.69
C THR A 335 1.54 6.89 15.59
N TYR A 336 1.70 6.77 16.91
CA TYR A 336 0.69 7.29 17.86
C TYR A 336 0.74 8.81 18.02
N LYS A 337 1.87 9.46 17.79
CA LYS A 337 1.99 10.92 17.82
C LYS A 337 1.07 11.57 16.78
N PHE A 338 1.09 11.07 15.56
CA PHE A 338 0.17 11.51 14.51
C PHE A 338 -1.29 11.26 14.88
N ALA A 339 -1.61 10.07 15.42
CA ALA A 339 -2.97 9.71 15.82
C ALA A 339 -3.53 10.65 16.91
N VAL A 340 -2.71 11.00 17.89
CA VAL A 340 -3.09 11.91 18.98
C VAL A 340 -3.30 13.33 18.47
N LEU A 341 -2.39 13.85 17.64
CA LEU A 341 -2.51 15.16 17.04
C LEU A 341 -3.79 15.26 16.22
N LYS A 342 -4.05 14.27 15.36
CA LYS A 342 -5.27 14.21 14.56
C LYS A 342 -6.51 14.11 15.45
N ALA A 343 -6.54 13.22 16.44
CA ALA A 343 -7.70 13.02 17.31
C ALA A 343 -8.08 14.31 18.07
N THR A 344 -7.11 15.14 18.42
CA THR A 344 -7.33 16.42 19.11
C THR A 344 -7.99 17.46 18.22
N ASN A 345 -7.77 17.41 16.91
CA ASN A 345 -8.20 18.43 15.95
C ASN A 345 -9.24 17.92 14.93
N SER A 346 -9.74 16.69 15.09
CA SER A 346 -10.63 15.99 14.16
C SER A 346 -12.06 15.89 14.71
N THR A 347 -13.05 15.92 13.82
CA THR A 347 -14.43 15.55 14.12
C THR A 347 -14.72 14.06 13.93
N LYS A 348 -13.78 13.34 13.37
CA LYS A 348 -13.86 11.91 13.07
C LYS A 348 -13.15 11.06 14.11
N SER A 349 -13.62 9.82 14.25
CA SER A 349 -13.07 8.88 15.22
C SER A 349 -11.66 8.43 14.86
N THR A 350 -10.83 8.28 15.89
CA THR A 350 -9.50 7.68 15.80
C THR A 350 -9.43 6.51 16.79
N TYR A 351 -9.02 5.33 16.28
CA TYR A 351 -8.87 4.09 17.04
C TYR A 351 -7.44 3.62 17.00
N GLY A 352 -7.00 2.91 18.05
CA GLY A 352 -5.63 2.41 18.10
C GLY A 352 -5.55 0.95 18.53
N TYR A 353 -4.53 0.25 18.01
CA TYR A 353 -4.19 -1.11 18.42
C TYR A 353 -2.67 -1.27 18.64
N ILE A 354 -2.30 -2.29 19.37
CA ILE A 354 -0.94 -2.83 19.41
C ILE A 354 -0.99 -4.31 19.07
N HIS A 355 -0.22 -4.75 18.10
CA HIS A 355 -0.14 -6.16 17.74
C HIS A 355 0.93 -6.86 18.59
N THR A 356 0.56 -7.99 19.22
CA THR A 356 1.40 -8.64 20.24
C THR A 356 1.59 -10.13 20.02
N GLN A 357 1.10 -10.69 18.91
CA GLN A 357 1.30 -12.10 18.57
C GLN A 357 2.31 -12.26 17.43
N ALA A 358 3.46 -12.84 17.73
CA ALA A 358 4.43 -13.19 16.71
C ALA A 358 3.93 -14.35 15.84
N PRO A 359 3.93 -14.25 14.49
CA PRO A 359 3.55 -15.36 13.62
C PRO A 359 4.58 -16.48 13.65
N ILE A 360 4.16 -17.71 13.32
CA ILE A 360 5.11 -18.83 13.14
C ILE A 360 6.03 -18.54 11.95
N ARG A 361 5.45 -18.05 10.87
CA ARG A 361 6.20 -17.64 9.67
C ARG A 361 6.03 -16.13 9.48
N PRO A 362 7.06 -15.32 9.79
CA PRO A 362 7.04 -13.88 9.58
C PRO A 362 6.85 -13.50 8.11
N PHE A 363 6.46 -12.26 7.87
CA PHE A 363 6.31 -11.68 6.55
C PHE A 363 7.64 -11.67 5.77
N GLY A 364 7.55 -11.98 4.46
CA GLY A 364 8.67 -11.91 3.53
C GLY A 364 9.52 -13.18 3.44
N SER A 365 10.36 -13.22 2.41
CA SER A 365 11.26 -14.36 2.13
C SER A 365 12.51 -14.40 3.00
N THR A 366 12.85 -13.26 3.64
CA THR A 366 14.04 -13.14 4.50
C THR A 366 13.58 -12.67 5.87
N PRO A 367 13.47 -13.59 6.86
CA PRO A 367 13.07 -13.21 8.22
C PRO A 367 14.02 -12.16 8.81
N ILE A 368 13.45 -11.16 9.48
CA ILE A 368 14.24 -10.21 10.27
C ILE A 368 14.99 -11.02 11.35
N PRO A 369 16.33 -10.90 11.47
CA PRO A 369 17.07 -11.63 12.46
C PRO A 369 16.53 -11.39 13.89
N ASN A 370 16.43 -12.46 14.67
CA ASN A 370 15.92 -12.43 16.05
C ASN A 370 14.45 -12.03 16.19
N CYS A 371 13.62 -12.24 15.17
CA CYS A 371 12.18 -11.99 15.15
C CYS A 371 11.36 -13.29 15.04
N GLY A 372 10.07 -13.19 15.38
CA GLY A 372 9.09 -14.26 15.27
C GLY A 372 8.90 -15.07 16.55
N ARG A 373 7.99 -16.05 16.49
CA ARG A 373 7.45 -16.79 17.67
C ARG A 373 8.51 -17.48 18.52
N LYS A 374 9.57 -18.03 17.92
CA LYS A 374 10.66 -18.70 18.66
C LYS A 374 11.43 -17.75 19.59
N MET A 375 11.43 -16.49 19.29
CA MET A 375 12.11 -15.44 20.08
C MET A 375 11.13 -14.64 20.94
N ASP A 376 9.83 -14.95 20.87
CA ASP A 376 8.74 -14.16 21.46
C ASP A 376 8.85 -12.66 21.12
N LYS A 377 9.16 -12.36 19.86
CA LYS A 377 9.26 -10.99 19.35
C LYS A 377 8.32 -10.77 18.17
N VAL A 378 7.55 -9.71 18.29
CA VAL A 378 6.61 -9.22 17.27
C VAL A 378 7.29 -8.04 16.57
N CYS A 379 7.76 -8.29 15.38
CA CYS A 379 8.62 -7.37 14.67
C CYS A 379 7.89 -6.65 13.53
N HIS A 380 8.55 -5.64 13.01
CA HIS A 380 8.06 -4.84 11.89
C HIS A 380 7.55 -5.70 10.73
N CYS A 381 6.33 -5.46 10.25
CA CYS A 381 5.60 -6.17 9.19
C CYS A 381 4.95 -7.51 9.61
N ASP A 382 5.02 -7.93 10.86
CA ASP A 382 4.46 -9.24 11.27
C ASP A 382 2.93 -9.31 11.14
N GLU A 383 2.21 -8.19 11.24
CA GLU A 383 0.76 -8.12 11.06
C GLU A 383 0.31 -8.44 9.64
N LEU A 384 1.16 -8.20 8.65
CA LEU A 384 0.78 -8.32 7.24
C LEU A 384 0.37 -9.74 6.85
N VAL A 385 0.98 -10.77 7.46
CA VAL A 385 0.57 -12.15 7.21
C VAL A 385 -0.88 -12.39 7.61
N TYR A 386 -1.35 -11.71 8.64
CA TYR A 386 -2.73 -11.82 9.13
C TYR A 386 -3.69 -10.97 8.30
N VAL A 387 -3.32 -9.73 7.97
CA VAL A 387 -4.13 -8.79 7.18
C VAL A 387 -4.46 -9.36 5.80
N PHE A 388 -3.49 -10.01 5.14
CA PHE A 388 -3.68 -10.59 3.80
C PHE A 388 -4.06 -12.08 3.81
N GLY A 389 -4.27 -12.66 4.99
CA GLY A 389 -4.80 -14.02 5.14
C GLY A 389 -3.81 -15.13 4.76
N ALA A 390 -2.50 -14.92 4.89
CA ALA A 390 -1.50 -15.96 4.61
C ALA A 390 -1.75 -17.24 5.42
N PRO A 391 -2.10 -17.21 6.72
CA PRO A 391 -2.43 -18.43 7.48
C PRO A 391 -3.59 -19.24 6.92
N LEU A 392 -4.49 -18.61 6.18
CA LEU A 392 -5.63 -19.30 5.57
C LEU A 392 -5.29 -19.86 4.18
N ARG A 393 -4.35 -19.22 3.44
CA ARG A 393 -3.86 -19.73 2.16
C ARG A 393 -2.95 -20.93 2.33
N ASP A 394 -2.03 -20.83 3.30
CA ASP A 394 -0.95 -21.78 3.53
C ASP A 394 -1.07 -22.40 4.94
N PRO A 395 -2.19 -23.10 5.28
CA PRO A 395 -2.51 -23.51 6.65
C PRO A 395 -1.55 -24.54 7.23
N THR A 396 -0.66 -25.12 6.44
CA THR A 396 0.40 -26.04 6.90
C THR A 396 1.61 -25.32 7.49
N ASP A 397 1.77 -24.03 7.19
CA ASP A 397 2.89 -23.21 7.64
C ASP A 397 2.56 -22.41 8.92
N TYR A 398 1.32 -22.50 9.39
CA TYR A 398 0.79 -21.75 10.53
C TYR A 398 -0.03 -22.65 11.44
N ASP A 399 -0.29 -22.22 12.68
CA ASP A 399 -1.14 -22.97 13.61
C ASP A 399 -2.57 -22.41 13.69
N ALA A 400 -3.39 -23.01 14.56
CA ALA A 400 -4.76 -22.60 14.75
C ALA A 400 -4.89 -21.17 15.29
N ASP A 401 -3.94 -20.75 16.14
CA ASP A 401 -3.91 -19.41 16.75
C ASP A 401 -3.65 -18.35 15.67
N ASP A 402 -2.72 -18.60 14.74
CA ASP A 402 -2.45 -17.71 13.61
C ASP A 402 -3.64 -17.62 12.65
N ILE A 403 -4.31 -18.75 12.39
CA ILE A 403 -5.48 -18.80 11.52
C ILE A 403 -6.63 -17.99 12.14
N GLU A 404 -6.91 -18.15 13.43
CA GLU A 404 -7.97 -17.43 14.14
C GLU A 404 -7.67 -15.92 14.16
N LEU A 405 -6.44 -15.52 14.50
CA LEU A 405 -6.05 -14.13 14.50
C LEU A 405 -6.19 -13.50 13.12
N SER A 406 -5.80 -14.22 12.05
CA SER A 406 -5.96 -13.73 10.69
C SER A 406 -7.43 -13.46 10.32
N ILE A 407 -8.34 -14.37 10.67
CA ILE A 407 -9.78 -14.18 10.45
C ILE A 407 -10.27 -12.91 11.18
N ASN A 408 -9.85 -12.73 12.41
CA ASN A 408 -10.27 -11.59 13.24
C ASN A 408 -9.70 -10.26 12.69
N ILE A 409 -8.42 -10.21 12.32
CA ILE A 409 -7.80 -8.99 11.77
C ILE A 409 -8.44 -8.61 10.43
N MET A 410 -8.62 -9.55 9.51
CA MET A 410 -9.31 -9.28 8.23
C MET A 410 -10.70 -8.69 8.47
N LYS A 411 -11.45 -9.24 9.43
CA LYS A 411 -12.77 -8.73 9.80
C LYS A 411 -12.71 -7.30 10.37
N ILE A 412 -11.73 -6.99 11.23
CA ILE A 412 -11.52 -5.65 11.80
C ILE A 412 -11.27 -4.62 10.69
N TRP A 413 -10.34 -4.91 9.76
CA TRP A 413 -10.02 -4.02 8.64
C TRP A 413 -11.23 -3.80 7.73
N ALA A 414 -11.94 -4.87 7.39
CA ALA A 414 -13.12 -4.81 6.55
C ALA A 414 -14.28 -4.04 7.20
N ASP A 415 -14.57 -4.27 8.48
CA ASP A 415 -15.64 -3.56 9.18
C ASP A 415 -15.29 -2.08 9.39
N PHE A 416 -14.03 -1.76 9.63
CA PHE A 416 -13.57 -0.37 9.62
C PHE A 416 -13.78 0.27 8.25
N ALA A 417 -13.45 -0.42 7.15
CA ALA A 417 -13.69 0.07 5.80
C ALA A 417 -15.18 0.29 5.50
N ARG A 418 -16.08 -0.57 6.03
CA ARG A 418 -17.54 -0.42 5.88
C ARG A 418 -18.10 0.73 6.68
N ASN A 419 -17.75 0.81 7.95
CA ASN A 419 -18.48 1.57 8.97
C ASN A 419 -17.67 2.72 9.57
N GLY A 420 -16.34 2.76 9.36
CA GLY A 420 -15.43 3.67 10.03
C GLY A 420 -15.21 3.32 11.52
N VAL A 421 -15.65 2.13 11.94
CA VAL A 421 -15.52 1.61 13.31
C VAL A 421 -15.02 0.17 13.23
N PRO A 422 -13.95 -0.19 13.94
CA PRO A 422 -13.48 -1.56 13.99
C PRO A 422 -14.49 -2.48 14.70
N THR A 423 -14.49 -3.76 14.34
CA THR A 423 -15.33 -4.78 15.03
C THR A 423 -14.94 -4.89 16.50
N LYS A 424 -15.94 -5.02 17.38
CA LYS A 424 -15.73 -5.35 18.80
C LYS A 424 -14.84 -6.58 18.96
N GLN A 425 -13.97 -6.55 19.96
CA GLN A 425 -13.14 -7.68 20.33
C GLN A 425 -13.76 -8.36 21.56
N GLY A 426 -14.48 -9.47 21.35
CA GLY A 426 -15.29 -10.10 22.40
C GLY A 426 -16.30 -9.10 23.00
N PRO A 427 -16.32 -8.91 24.33
CA PRO A 427 -17.21 -7.93 24.98
C PRO A 427 -16.68 -6.48 24.90
N ILE A 428 -15.46 -6.26 24.37
CA ILE A 428 -14.77 -4.96 24.46
C ILE A 428 -15.11 -4.10 23.23
N ASP A 429 -15.70 -2.93 23.48
CA ASP A 429 -15.81 -1.87 22.47
C ASP A 429 -14.45 -1.20 22.26
N TRP A 430 -14.13 -0.88 21.01
CA TRP A 430 -12.92 -0.14 20.69
C TRP A 430 -12.98 1.27 21.28
N PRO A 431 -12.07 1.59 22.23
CA PRO A 431 -11.98 2.93 22.74
C PRO A 431 -11.41 3.87 21.66
N GLN A 432 -11.93 5.09 21.60
CA GLN A 432 -11.34 6.11 20.75
C GLN A 432 -10.10 6.73 21.43
N ILE A 433 -9.13 7.10 20.63
CA ILE A 433 -8.05 7.99 21.05
C ILE A 433 -8.65 9.39 21.18
N GLY A 434 -8.67 9.93 22.41
CA GLY A 434 -9.28 11.22 22.74
C GLY A 434 -8.27 12.35 22.98
N GLY A 435 -7.05 12.22 22.47
CA GLY A 435 -5.95 13.18 22.67
C GLY A 435 -4.87 12.66 23.64
N PRO A 436 -3.91 13.50 24.06
CA PRO A 436 -2.68 13.06 24.77
C PRO A 436 -2.91 12.31 26.07
N LYS A 437 -4.05 12.52 26.74
CA LYS A 437 -4.38 11.89 28.02
C LYS A 437 -5.30 10.67 27.89
N MET A 438 -5.73 10.31 26.67
CA MET A 438 -6.67 9.24 26.39
C MET A 438 -6.22 8.38 25.22
N VAL A 439 -5.02 7.82 25.31
CA VAL A 439 -4.49 6.88 24.32
C VAL A 439 -4.76 5.47 24.80
N ASN A 440 -5.95 5.00 24.53
CA ASN A 440 -6.35 3.63 24.82
C ASN A 440 -6.23 2.78 23.57
N LEU A 441 -5.55 1.66 23.65
CA LEU A 441 -5.34 0.73 22.54
C LEU A 441 -6.00 -0.61 22.82
N ILE A 442 -6.36 -1.31 21.76
CA ILE A 442 -6.73 -2.73 21.82
C ILE A 442 -5.48 -3.55 21.52
N GLU A 443 -5.24 -4.57 22.33
CA GLU A 443 -4.21 -5.56 22.08
C GLU A 443 -4.73 -6.60 21.07
N LEU A 444 -4.05 -6.72 19.92
CA LEU A 444 -4.38 -7.70 18.90
C LEU A 444 -3.53 -8.96 19.07
N ASN A 445 -4.14 -10.01 19.54
CA ASN A 445 -3.63 -11.38 19.60
C ASN A 445 -4.81 -12.37 19.62
N ASN A 446 -4.56 -13.66 19.53
CA ASN A 446 -5.62 -14.69 19.55
C ASN A 446 -6.39 -14.80 20.87
N LYS A 447 -5.83 -14.28 21.96
CA LYS A 447 -6.45 -14.35 23.31
C LYS A 447 -7.31 -13.14 23.61
N PHE A 448 -7.27 -12.08 22.81
CA PHE A 448 -8.00 -10.81 23.00
C PHE A 448 -7.97 -10.29 24.45
N VAL A 449 -6.76 -10.24 25.02
CA VAL A 449 -6.58 -10.15 26.48
C VAL A 449 -6.88 -8.77 27.04
N GLY A 450 -7.10 -7.75 26.22
CA GLY A 450 -7.47 -6.54 26.89
C GLY A 450 -7.27 -5.23 26.19
N LYS A 451 -7.67 -4.21 26.90
CA LYS A 451 -7.46 -2.81 26.64
C LYS A 451 -6.18 -2.39 27.36
N ILE A 452 -5.25 -1.83 26.62
CA ILE A 452 -4.09 -1.16 27.22
C ILE A 452 -4.53 0.26 27.53
N ASP A 453 -4.76 0.52 28.81
CA ASP A 453 -5.06 1.85 29.28
C ASP A 453 -3.77 2.67 29.34
N ASN A 454 -3.77 3.76 28.61
CA ASN A 454 -2.80 4.85 28.75
C ASN A 454 -1.37 4.50 28.38
N LEU A 455 -1.06 4.52 27.08
CA LEU A 455 0.30 4.56 26.58
C LEU A 455 1.12 5.79 27.09
N THR A 456 0.51 6.63 27.94
CA THR A 456 1.15 7.81 28.57
C THR A 456 2.28 7.44 29.54
N GLY A 457 2.40 6.19 29.96
CA GLY A 457 3.60 5.65 30.61
C GLY A 457 4.71 5.33 29.62
N THR A 458 4.43 5.35 28.31
CA THR A 458 5.46 5.16 27.30
C THR A 458 6.14 6.50 27.03
N LYS A 459 7.43 6.47 26.85
CA LYS A 459 8.33 7.59 26.48
C LYS A 459 7.87 8.43 25.27
N CYS A 460 6.81 8.00 24.58
CA CYS A 460 6.35 8.55 23.30
C CYS A 460 5.64 9.91 23.39
N LEU A 461 5.01 10.23 24.52
CA LEU A 461 4.19 11.45 24.65
C LEU A 461 4.77 12.46 25.63
N SER A 462 5.95 12.19 26.17
CA SER A 462 6.65 13.05 27.13
C SER A 462 7.76 13.91 26.52
N SER A 463 7.94 13.87 25.21
CA SER A 463 8.94 14.67 24.47
C SER A 463 8.31 15.64 23.50
#